data_4198a1c2c8d09e90e66e3be670f35c19
#
_entry.id   4198a1c2c8d09e90e66e3be670f35c19
#
_cell.length_a   1.000
_cell.length_b   1.000
_cell.length_c   1.000
_cell.angle_alpha   90.00
_cell.angle_beta   90.00
_cell.angle_gamma   90.00
#
_symmetry.space_group_name_H-M   'P 1'
#
loop_
_entity.id
_entity.type
_entity.pdbx_description
1 polymer ?
#
loop_
_entity_poly.entity_id
_entity_poly.type
_entity_poly.pdbx_seq_one_letter_code
_entity_poly.pdbx_strand_id
1 'polypeptide(L)'
;MIVADTSAIVALLDRRARDHDSIRNAYENRPGEWILPWAILPELDYIVGARLGAAVAAALWDDLSEGRFMIEWGRLADLRRAADLHATYRSLRLGLVDGVVMAVAERLRARAIVTIDLRDFGAVSLDGQPQLWPRDL
;
A
#
# COMPACT_ATOMS: atom_id res chain seq x y z
N MET A 1 2.17 -3.18 12.83
CA MET A 1 1.35 -3.03 11.61
C MET A 1 2.24 -2.86 10.40
N ILE A 2 1.73 -3.34 9.28
CA ILE A 2 2.40 -3.27 7.97
C ILE A 2 1.39 -2.61 7.02
N VAL A 3 1.74 -1.47 6.47
CA VAL A 3 0.87 -0.75 5.54
C VAL A 3 1.18 -1.19 4.12
N ALA A 4 0.17 -1.58 3.36
CA ALA A 4 0.33 -2.01 1.98
C ALA A 4 -0.09 -0.92 1.00
N ASP A 5 0.77 -0.68 0.03
CA ASP A 5 0.51 0.15 -1.14
C ASP A 5 -0.21 -0.67 -2.24
N THR A 6 -0.86 0.01 -3.16
CA THR A 6 -1.55 -0.60 -4.31
C THR A 6 -0.67 -1.60 -5.04
N SER A 7 0.57 -1.22 -5.35
CA SER A 7 1.50 -2.07 -6.11
C SER A 7 1.79 -3.41 -5.42
N ALA A 8 1.83 -3.40 -4.10
CA ALA A 8 2.07 -4.61 -3.32
C ALA A 8 0.90 -5.59 -3.41
N ILE A 9 -0.33 -5.08 -3.32
CA ILE A 9 -1.51 -5.95 -3.39
C ILE A 9 -1.69 -6.50 -4.81
N VAL A 10 -1.45 -5.68 -5.83
CA VAL A 10 -1.46 -6.17 -7.22
C VAL A 10 -0.44 -7.30 -7.39
N ALA A 11 0.78 -7.15 -6.89
CA ALA A 11 1.80 -8.20 -6.96
C ALA A 11 1.44 -9.44 -6.16
N LEU A 12 0.76 -9.27 -5.01
CA LEU A 12 0.26 -10.40 -4.22
C LEU A 12 -0.77 -11.22 -4.99
N LEU A 13 -1.60 -10.58 -5.80
CA LEU A 13 -2.65 -11.23 -6.60
C LEU A 13 -2.16 -11.72 -7.96
N ASP A 14 -1.10 -11.15 -8.49
CA ASP A 14 -0.55 -11.49 -9.81
C ASP A 14 0.62 -12.46 -9.70
N ARG A 15 0.36 -13.73 -9.99
CA ARG A 15 1.39 -14.78 -9.96
C ARG A 15 2.55 -14.54 -10.91
N ARG A 16 2.36 -13.70 -11.93
CA ARG A 16 3.38 -13.37 -12.93
C ARG A 16 4.24 -12.17 -12.49
N ALA A 17 3.86 -11.47 -11.43
CA ALA A 17 4.63 -10.36 -10.93
C ALA A 17 6.01 -10.81 -10.44
N ARG A 18 7.03 -10.02 -10.77
CA ARG A 18 8.42 -10.31 -10.38
C ARG A 18 8.57 -10.51 -8.87
N ASP A 19 7.88 -9.68 -8.08
CA ASP A 19 7.98 -9.68 -6.63
C ASP A 19 6.91 -10.51 -5.93
N HIS A 20 6.12 -11.29 -6.70
CA HIS A 20 5.01 -12.06 -6.18
C HIS A 20 5.41 -12.96 -5.01
N ASP A 21 6.45 -13.78 -5.18
CA ASP A 21 6.83 -14.77 -4.18
C ASP A 21 7.32 -14.11 -2.89
N SER A 22 8.13 -13.06 -2.98
CA SER A 22 8.64 -12.36 -1.80
C SER A 22 7.52 -11.63 -1.04
N ILE A 23 6.58 -11.02 -1.76
CA ILE A 23 5.43 -10.34 -1.15
C ILE A 23 4.47 -11.37 -0.53
N ARG A 24 4.20 -12.46 -1.23
CA ARG A 24 3.39 -13.55 -0.71
C ARG A 24 3.97 -14.13 0.57
N ASN A 25 5.26 -14.40 0.60
CA ASN A 25 5.93 -14.91 1.79
C ASN A 25 5.83 -13.91 2.96
N ALA A 26 6.02 -12.63 2.69
CA ALA A 26 5.86 -11.59 3.70
C ALA A 26 4.43 -11.55 4.27
N TYR A 27 3.42 -11.70 3.41
CA TYR A 27 2.03 -11.76 3.83
C TYR A 27 1.72 -13.01 4.65
N GLU A 28 2.10 -14.18 4.16
CA GLU A 28 1.81 -15.47 4.81
C GLU A 28 2.47 -15.61 6.19
N ASN A 29 3.63 -14.98 6.37
CA ASN A 29 4.31 -14.97 7.66
C ASN A 29 3.66 -14.02 8.68
N ARG A 30 2.85 -13.05 8.24
CA ARG A 30 2.24 -12.03 9.11
C ARG A 30 0.84 -11.65 8.64
N PRO A 31 -0.07 -12.63 8.48
CA PRO A 31 -1.35 -12.38 7.80
C PRO A 31 -2.29 -11.42 8.54
N GLY A 32 -2.16 -11.30 9.85
CA GLY A 32 -3.02 -10.42 10.65
C GLY A 32 -2.47 -9.00 10.85
N GLU A 33 -1.29 -8.71 10.30
CA GLU A 33 -0.62 -7.42 10.53
C GLU A 33 -0.76 -6.42 9.37
N TRP A 34 -1.29 -6.86 8.23
CA TRP A 34 -1.41 -6.01 7.05
C TRP A 34 -2.65 -5.13 7.11
N ILE A 35 -2.44 -3.85 6.82
CA ILE A 35 -3.50 -2.85 6.77
C ILE A 35 -3.47 -2.10 5.44
N LEU A 36 -4.63 -1.91 4.84
CA LEU A 36 -4.81 -1.20 3.59
C LEU A 36 -5.43 0.17 3.86
N PRO A 37 -4.74 1.28 3.54
CA PRO A 37 -5.37 2.58 3.55
C PRO A 37 -6.55 2.60 2.55
N TRP A 38 -7.68 3.14 2.97
CA TRP A 38 -8.87 3.18 2.12
C TRP A 38 -8.61 3.84 0.76
N ALA A 39 -7.68 4.79 0.71
CA ALA A 39 -7.34 5.53 -0.51
C ALA A 39 -6.83 4.64 -1.64
N ILE A 40 -6.26 3.46 -1.34
CA ILE A 40 -5.82 2.53 -2.39
C ILE A 40 -6.96 1.73 -3.00
N LEU A 41 -8.11 1.61 -2.35
CA LEU A 41 -9.16 0.66 -2.74
C LEU A 41 -9.73 0.92 -4.15
N PRO A 42 -10.12 2.15 -4.52
CA PRO A 42 -10.60 2.40 -5.88
C PRO A 42 -9.53 2.16 -6.96
N GLU A 43 -8.29 2.58 -6.71
CA GLU A 43 -7.18 2.37 -7.62
C GLU A 43 -6.86 0.88 -7.76
N LEU A 44 -6.83 0.17 -6.65
CA LEU A 44 -6.60 -1.28 -6.61
C LEU A 44 -7.65 -2.03 -7.41
N ASP A 45 -8.93 -1.73 -7.19
CA ASP A 45 -10.04 -2.33 -7.93
C ASP A 45 -9.90 -2.12 -9.44
N TYR A 46 -9.63 -0.88 -9.84
CA TYR A 46 -9.44 -0.56 -11.25
C TYR A 46 -8.28 -1.34 -11.88
N ILE A 47 -7.12 -1.35 -11.23
CA ILE A 47 -5.92 -2.02 -11.76
C ILE A 47 -6.13 -3.53 -11.82
N VAL A 48 -6.68 -4.13 -10.77
CA VAL A 48 -6.93 -5.57 -10.71
C VAL A 48 -7.92 -5.98 -11.80
N GLY A 49 -9.02 -5.25 -11.98
CA GLY A 49 -9.98 -5.50 -13.04
C GLY A 49 -9.38 -5.40 -14.44
N ALA A 50 -8.54 -4.38 -14.68
CA ALA A 50 -7.92 -4.15 -15.98
C ALA A 50 -6.82 -5.17 -16.30
N ARG A 51 -6.03 -5.59 -15.32
CA ARG A 51 -4.87 -6.46 -15.55
C ARG A 51 -5.16 -7.95 -15.32
N LEU A 52 -5.96 -8.27 -14.31
CA LEU A 52 -6.18 -9.64 -13.87
C LEU A 52 -7.60 -10.15 -14.18
N GLY A 53 -8.48 -9.26 -14.58
CA GLY A 53 -9.84 -9.59 -15.02
C GLY A 53 -10.90 -9.47 -13.94
N ALA A 54 -12.15 -9.55 -14.37
CA ALA A 54 -13.32 -9.32 -13.52
C ALA A 54 -13.47 -10.38 -12.42
N ALA A 55 -13.09 -11.62 -12.68
CA ALA A 55 -13.19 -12.69 -11.67
C ALA A 55 -12.24 -12.47 -10.50
N VAL A 56 -11.02 -12.03 -10.76
CA VAL A 56 -10.04 -11.71 -9.72
C VAL A 56 -10.48 -10.47 -8.94
N ALA A 57 -11.00 -9.46 -9.64
CA ALA A 57 -11.56 -8.27 -8.97
C ALA A 57 -12.73 -8.63 -8.03
N ALA A 58 -13.65 -9.51 -8.47
CA ALA A 58 -14.74 -9.97 -7.64
C ALA A 58 -14.24 -10.74 -6.41
N ALA A 59 -13.24 -11.59 -6.56
CA ALA A 59 -12.64 -12.32 -5.45
C ALA A 59 -11.97 -11.37 -4.44
N LEU A 60 -11.34 -10.30 -4.93
CA LEU A 60 -10.77 -9.25 -4.07
C LEU A 60 -11.87 -8.54 -3.25
N TRP A 61 -13.01 -8.23 -3.86
CA TRP A 61 -14.15 -7.65 -3.14
C TRP A 61 -14.62 -8.54 -2.00
N ASP A 62 -14.71 -9.85 -2.25
CA ASP A 62 -15.07 -10.82 -1.22
C ASP A 62 -14.06 -10.81 -0.07
N ASP A 63 -12.77 -10.84 -0.39
CA ASP A 63 -11.70 -10.80 0.61
C ASP A 63 -11.76 -9.51 1.46
N LEU A 64 -11.99 -8.37 0.82
CA LEU A 64 -12.09 -7.09 1.51
C LEU A 64 -13.34 -7.03 2.41
N SER A 65 -14.49 -7.47 1.90
CA SER A 65 -15.76 -7.45 2.66
C SER A 65 -15.80 -8.46 3.80
N GLU A 66 -15.05 -9.56 3.68
CA GLU A 66 -14.93 -10.58 4.72
C GLU A 66 -13.86 -10.27 5.77
N GLY A 67 -13.15 -9.16 5.61
CA GLY A 67 -12.17 -8.70 6.60
C GLY A 67 -10.83 -9.43 6.56
N ARG A 68 -10.44 -9.99 5.42
CA ARG A 68 -9.13 -10.64 5.28
C ARG A 68 -7.96 -9.68 5.37
N PHE A 69 -8.23 -8.41 5.09
CA PHE A 69 -7.31 -7.30 5.34
C PHE A 69 -7.98 -6.30 6.28
N MET A 70 -7.21 -5.72 7.17
CA MET A 70 -7.69 -4.55 7.90
C MET A 70 -7.73 -3.35 6.98
N ILE A 71 -8.80 -2.58 7.03
CA ILE A 71 -8.92 -1.33 6.27
C ILE A 71 -8.74 -0.15 7.23
N GLU A 72 -7.85 0.76 6.90
CA GLU A 72 -7.73 2.04 7.59
C GLU A 72 -8.56 3.08 6.83
N TRP A 73 -9.65 3.50 7.44
CA TRP A 73 -10.63 4.40 6.79
C TRP A 73 -10.18 5.86 6.73
N GLY A 74 -9.08 6.16 7.38
CA GLY A 74 -8.44 7.47 7.25
C GLY A 74 -8.96 8.53 8.21
N ARG A 75 -8.25 9.65 8.19
CA ARG A 75 -8.56 10.87 8.94
C ARG A 75 -8.21 12.06 8.09
N LEU A 76 -8.85 13.21 8.36
CA LEU A 76 -8.50 14.47 7.69
C LEU A 76 -7.00 14.79 7.86
N ALA A 77 -6.42 14.45 9.01
CA ALA A 77 -4.99 14.67 9.26
C ALA A 77 -4.09 13.93 8.24
N ASP A 78 -4.53 12.79 7.74
CA ASP A 78 -3.77 12.05 6.71
C ASP A 78 -3.71 12.85 5.40
N LEU A 79 -4.81 13.48 4.99
CA LEU A 79 -4.82 14.35 3.81
C LEU A 79 -3.94 15.58 3.99
N ARG A 80 -3.96 16.19 5.17
CA ARG A 80 -3.10 17.33 5.48
C ARG A 80 -1.63 16.96 5.42
N ARG A 81 -1.28 15.81 6.00
CA ARG A 81 0.10 15.32 5.95
C ARG A 81 0.51 14.97 4.52
N ALA A 82 -0.37 14.33 3.75
CA ALA A 82 -0.12 14.04 2.33
C ALA A 82 0.15 15.32 1.54
N ALA A 83 -0.61 16.39 1.79
CA ALA A 83 -0.39 17.69 1.18
C ALA A 83 0.97 18.29 1.56
N ASP A 84 1.39 18.18 2.81
CA ASP A 84 2.71 18.63 3.27
C ASP A 84 3.84 17.85 2.59
N LEU A 85 3.72 16.53 2.47
CA LEU A 85 4.68 15.69 1.76
C LEU A 85 4.76 16.06 0.27
N HIS A 86 3.61 16.29 -0.36
CA HIS A 86 3.56 16.72 -1.76
C HIS A 86 4.29 18.06 -1.95
N ALA A 87 4.10 19.02 -1.05
CA ALA A 87 4.78 20.31 -1.10
C ALA A 87 6.29 20.19 -0.85
N THR A 88 6.69 19.39 0.14
CA THR A 88 8.10 19.19 0.51
C THR A 88 8.89 18.49 -0.59
N TYR A 89 8.30 17.47 -1.20
CA TYR A 89 8.93 16.66 -2.25
C TYR A 89 8.35 16.97 -3.62
N ARG A 90 8.20 18.25 -3.94
CA ARG A 90 7.52 18.71 -5.15
C ARG A 90 8.08 18.10 -6.43
N SER A 91 9.39 17.89 -6.51
CA SER A 91 10.04 17.29 -7.68
C SER A 91 9.65 15.84 -7.95
N LEU A 92 9.21 15.12 -6.93
CA LEU A 92 8.75 13.74 -7.08
C LEU A 92 7.35 13.65 -7.69
N ARG A 93 6.57 14.70 -7.63
CA ARG A 93 5.18 14.73 -8.09
C ARG A 93 4.35 13.61 -7.46
N LEU A 94 4.46 13.48 -6.13
CA LEU A 94 3.70 12.48 -5.39
C LEU A 94 2.21 12.60 -5.70
N GLY A 95 1.58 11.47 -6.05
CA GLY A 95 0.13 11.39 -6.17
C GLY A 95 -0.55 11.36 -4.80
N LEU A 96 -1.86 11.62 -4.80
CA LEU A 96 -2.65 11.62 -3.57
C LEU A 96 -2.59 10.26 -2.86
N VAL A 97 -2.70 9.18 -3.61
CA VAL A 97 -2.70 7.81 -3.05
C VAL A 97 -1.39 7.55 -2.29
N ASP A 98 -0.25 7.81 -2.92
CA ASP A 98 1.06 7.60 -2.28
C ASP A 98 1.23 8.47 -1.05
N GLY A 99 0.82 9.73 -1.14
CA GLY A 99 0.87 10.65 0.00
C GLY A 99 0.04 10.17 1.18
N VAL A 100 -1.16 9.66 0.93
CA VAL A 100 -2.02 9.11 1.98
C VAL A 100 -1.45 7.82 2.57
N VAL A 101 -0.91 6.93 1.75
CA VAL A 101 -0.23 5.72 2.23
C VAL A 101 0.91 6.07 3.17
N MET A 102 1.74 7.04 2.79
CA MET A 102 2.84 7.54 3.63
C MET A 102 2.34 8.13 4.94
N ALA A 103 1.33 8.98 4.88
CA ALA A 103 0.74 9.63 6.06
C ALA A 103 0.14 8.61 7.04
N VAL A 104 -0.56 7.62 6.53
CA VAL A 104 -1.13 6.53 7.34
C VAL A 104 -0.01 5.72 7.99
N ALA A 105 1.05 5.39 7.25
CA ALA A 105 2.18 4.66 7.80
C ALA A 105 2.86 5.41 8.96
N GLU A 106 3.03 6.72 8.82
CA GLU A 106 3.55 7.56 9.91
C GLU A 106 2.61 7.56 11.12
N ARG A 107 1.33 7.83 10.90
CA ARG A 107 0.34 7.93 11.98
C ARG A 107 0.21 6.64 12.78
N LEU A 108 0.23 5.51 12.10
CA LEU A 108 0.13 4.19 12.73
C LEU A 108 1.47 3.69 13.28
N ARG A 109 2.54 4.43 13.06
CA ARG A 109 3.90 3.98 13.39
C ARG A 109 4.18 2.59 12.81
N ALA A 110 3.84 2.44 11.54
CA ALA A 110 3.98 1.18 10.85
C ALA A 110 5.44 0.72 10.86
N ARG A 111 5.62 -0.57 11.04
CA ARG A 111 6.94 -1.22 10.96
C ARG A 111 7.49 -1.16 9.55
N ALA A 112 6.61 -1.32 8.58
CA ALA A 112 6.98 -1.35 7.18
C ALA A 112 5.85 -0.84 6.28
N ILE A 113 6.25 -0.36 5.11
CA ILE A 113 5.37 -0.16 3.96
C ILE A 113 5.74 -1.23 2.94
N VAL A 114 4.76 -1.99 2.46
CA VAL A 114 4.98 -2.93 1.36
C VAL A 114 4.67 -2.23 0.05
N THR A 115 5.67 -2.09 -0.79
CA THR A 115 5.56 -1.39 -2.08
C THR A 115 6.62 -1.88 -3.05
N ILE A 116 6.30 -1.83 -4.34
CA ILE A 116 7.28 -2.04 -5.42
C ILE A 116 7.76 -0.70 -5.98
N ASP A 117 7.06 0.39 -5.67
CA ASP A 117 7.44 1.74 -6.09
C ASP A 117 8.53 2.31 -5.18
N LEU A 118 9.77 1.94 -5.47
CA LEU A 118 10.93 2.43 -4.71
C LEU A 118 11.37 3.83 -5.13
N ARG A 119 10.91 4.33 -6.28
CA ARG A 119 11.22 5.68 -6.73
C ARG A 119 10.69 6.71 -5.75
N ASP A 120 9.40 6.67 -5.46
CA ASP A 120 8.76 7.66 -4.60
C ASP A 120 8.95 7.30 -3.12
N PHE A 121 8.63 6.08 -2.73
CA PHE A 121 8.74 5.66 -1.33
C PHE A 121 10.19 5.64 -0.83
N GLY A 122 11.14 5.31 -1.69
CA GLY A 122 12.56 5.31 -1.34
C GLY A 122 13.18 6.70 -1.21
N ALA A 123 12.57 7.71 -1.82
CA ALA A 123 13.09 9.08 -1.83
C ALA A 123 12.53 9.96 -0.70
N VAL A 124 11.44 9.55 -0.05
CA VAL A 124 10.77 10.32 0.99
C VAL A 124 11.22 9.87 2.36
N SER A 125 11.63 10.83 3.20
CA SER A 125 11.97 10.58 4.59
C SER A 125 10.71 10.69 5.44
N LEU A 126 10.28 9.58 6.01
CA LEU A 126 9.07 9.52 6.84
C LEU A 126 9.43 9.44 8.33
N ASP A 127 8.56 10.00 9.16
CA ASP A 127 8.67 9.88 10.61
C ASP A 127 8.58 8.39 10.99
N GLY A 128 9.44 7.97 11.94
CA GLY A 128 9.50 6.57 12.36
C GLY A 128 10.28 5.66 11.41
N GLN A 129 10.66 6.14 10.24
CA GLN A 129 11.50 5.42 9.28
C GLN A 129 11.03 3.99 9.01
N PRO A 130 9.79 3.77 8.56
CA PRO A 130 9.32 2.43 8.26
C PRO A 130 10.21 1.75 7.21
N GLN A 131 10.42 0.45 7.36
CA GLN A 131 11.11 -0.32 6.35
C GLN A 131 10.29 -0.32 5.05
N LEU A 132 10.95 -0.50 3.92
CA LEU A 132 10.28 -0.74 2.64
C LEU A 132 10.43 -2.22 2.28
N TRP A 133 9.34 -2.95 2.31
CA TRP A 133 9.33 -4.34 1.93
C TRP A 133 8.84 -4.51 0.49
N PRO A 134 9.36 -5.47 -0.27
CA PRO A 134 10.33 -6.52 0.13
C PRO A 134 11.79 -6.09 0.14
N ARG A 135 12.13 -4.86 -0.27
CA ARG A 135 13.53 -4.41 -0.38
C ARG A 135 14.35 -4.65 0.89
N ASP A 136 13.78 -4.33 2.05
CA ASP A 136 14.49 -4.34 3.34
C ASP A 136 14.32 -5.65 4.13
N LEU A 137 13.75 -6.65 3.50
CA LEU A 137 13.61 -8.00 4.09
C LEU A 137 14.89 -8.79 4.03
#